data_741459b4deae4117ae2b52af04b69ed4
#
_entry.id   741459b4deae4117ae2b52af04b69ed4
#
_cell.length_a   1.000
_cell.length_b   1.000
_cell.length_c   1.000
_cell.angle_alpha   90.00
_cell.angle_beta   90.00
_cell.angle_gamma   90.00
#
_symmetry.space_group_name_H-M   'P 1'
#
loop_
_entity.id
_entity.type
_entity.pdbx_description
1 polymer ?
#
loop_
_entity_poly.entity_id
_entity_poly.type
_entity_poly.pdbx_seq_one_letter_code
_entity_poly.pdbx_strand_id
1 'polypeptide(L)'
;MHRVRRAVALVGAAALALTLAACAPDPTSAVELPAQAEGSLPEDTTAQLQAAVEYAMAASGSPGAIVGVWVPWAGTWVTGLGTTKPDGAAVDTNMTFGAGYVTRAMTCDVLYALSAEGALELGDSVTEWVPGLPGLEDITLGQLCDSSSGLGAYTGKLIDRLVANPARSWAAKELVAYGMSSPLTGDPGSAYRDSDTGYVLLGLAVERAGGESVKELYERYVAEPLGLKATGLAATPAGSKPLAALRSSNTEGKLDCSALADVTSLSATLGFTAGGVTTNITELGRYTQALATGARPYDTAERYADPYQVTANDPSWFTAKGGTFQAGSLIGHYGSYPGYLTAAFADRETGMTVAVVLNNSRGSSVVVRALAWQLAAIASKVPGADGAAPEAGLPWTAESLVAEIDDAAICS
;
A
#
# COMPACT_ATOMS: atom_id res chain seq x y z
N MET A 1 56.84 6.57 74.27
CA MET A 1 55.66 7.33 73.87
C MET A 1 55.73 7.54 72.34
N HIS A 2 55.26 6.61 71.50
CA HIS A 2 55.25 6.76 70.08
C HIS A 2 53.86 6.43 69.58
N ARG A 3 53.18 7.46 69.07
CA ARG A 3 51.85 7.32 68.40
C ARG A 3 52.03 6.93 66.91
N VAL A 4 51.68 5.72 66.62
CA VAL A 4 51.57 5.25 65.19
C VAL A 4 50.24 5.70 64.63
N ARG A 5 50.26 6.56 63.58
CA ARG A 5 49.10 6.93 62.76
C ARG A 5 48.92 5.88 61.68
N ARG A 6 47.78 5.17 61.72
CA ARG A 6 47.37 4.30 60.62
C ARG A 6 46.65 5.17 59.58
N ALA A 7 47.20 5.22 58.37
CA ALA A 7 46.51 5.77 57.17
C ALA A 7 45.64 4.68 56.59
N VAL A 8 44.35 4.96 56.48
CA VAL A 8 43.39 4.11 55.77
C VAL A 8 43.32 4.63 54.32
N ALA A 9 43.78 3.83 53.35
CA ALA A 9 43.67 4.10 51.95
C ALA A 9 42.25 3.64 51.48
N LEU A 10 41.40 4.59 51.12
CA LEU A 10 40.15 4.35 50.42
C LEU A 10 40.43 4.11 48.92
N VAL A 11 40.31 2.87 48.48
CA VAL A 11 40.29 2.53 47.05
C VAL A 11 38.88 2.76 46.54
N GLY A 12 38.68 3.86 45.80
CA GLY A 12 37.46 4.15 45.09
C GLY A 12 37.37 3.29 43.79
N ALA A 13 36.53 2.28 43.79
CA ALA A 13 36.18 1.56 42.58
C ALA A 13 35.21 2.43 41.72
N ALA A 14 35.73 3.11 40.71
CA ALA A 14 34.92 3.73 39.70
C ALA A 14 34.37 2.62 38.77
N ALA A 15 33.11 2.23 38.98
CA ALA A 15 32.40 1.38 38.04
C ALA A 15 32.10 2.21 36.79
N LEU A 16 32.85 1.96 35.72
CA LEU A 16 32.50 2.44 34.35
C LEU A 16 31.26 1.64 33.90
N ALA A 17 30.10 2.23 34.08
CA ALA A 17 28.88 1.77 33.38
C ALA A 17 29.04 2.11 31.89
N LEU A 18 29.56 1.17 31.11
CA LEU A 18 29.41 1.18 29.66
C LEU A 18 27.91 1.00 29.37
N THR A 19 27.17 2.09 29.17
CA THR A 19 25.89 2.07 28.51
C THR A 19 26.19 1.65 27.08
N LEU A 20 25.94 0.38 26.76
CA LEU A 20 25.68 -0.06 25.40
C LEU A 20 24.40 0.68 24.95
N ALA A 21 24.57 1.87 24.37
CA ALA A 21 23.58 2.44 23.50
C ALA A 21 23.48 1.45 22.33
N ALA A 22 22.52 0.52 22.40
CA ALA A 22 22.10 -0.20 21.22
C ALA A 22 21.67 0.89 20.24
N CYS A 23 22.48 1.14 19.21
CA CYS A 23 22.07 2.00 18.11
C CYS A 23 20.79 1.38 17.56
N ALA A 24 19.64 2.02 17.77
CA ALA A 24 18.43 1.65 17.06
C ALA A 24 18.76 1.69 15.55
N PRO A 25 18.32 0.70 14.77
CA PRO A 25 18.54 0.73 13.33
C PRO A 25 17.99 2.03 12.74
N ASP A 26 18.77 2.69 11.90
CA ASP A 26 18.39 3.93 11.24
C ASP A 26 17.27 3.65 10.22
N PRO A 27 16.04 4.18 10.39
CA PRO A 27 14.94 3.95 9.49
C PRO A 27 15.14 4.51 8.07
N THR A 28 16.15 5.35 7.87
CA THR A 28 16.53 5.91 6.56
C THR A 28 17.63 5.11 5.85
N SER A 29 18.14 4.04 6.48
CA SER A 29 19.20 3.23 5.88
C SER A 29 18.73 2.52 4.60
N ALA A 30 19.66 2.34 3.65
CA ALA A 30 19.37 1.61 2.42
C ALA A 30 18.94 0.17 2.72
N VAL A 31 17.92 -0.28 1.99
CA VAL A 31 17.28 -1.59 2.17
C VAL A 31 17.84 -2.58 1.14
N GLU A 32 18.30 -3.73 1.62
CA GLU A 32 18.64 -4.87 0.78
C GLU A 32 17.42 -5.79 0.65
N LEU A 33 17.07 -6.12 -0.59
CA LEU A 33 15.97 -7.04 -0.92
C LEU A 33 16.50 -8.42 -1.26
N PRO A 34 15.66 -9.48 -1.15
CA PRO A 34 16.01 -10.81 -1.63
C PRO A 34 16.53 -10.77 -3.08
N ALA A 35 17.57 -11.53 -3.34
CA ALA A 35 18.14 -11.62 -4.69
C ALA A 35 17.09 -12.15 -5.68
N GLN A 36 17.00 -11.51 -6.85
CA GLN A 36 16.10 -11.89 -7.92
C GLN A 36 16.86 -12.69 -8.97
N ALA A 37 16.38 -13.89 -9.33
CA ALA A 37 16.93 -14.64 -10.44
C ALA A 37 16.81 -13.85 -11.75
N GLU A 38 17.86 -13.91 -12.57
CA GLU A 38 17.85 -13.29 -13.87
C GLU A 38 16.99 -14.09 -14.87
N GLY A 39 16.46 -13.40 -15.89
CA GLY A 39 15.71 -13.99 -16.97
C GLY A 39 14.19 -13.85 -16.83
N SER A 40 13.50 -14.41 -17.82
CA SER A 40 12.04 -14.39 -17.91
C SER A 40 11.44 -15.67 -17.33
N LEU A 41 10.21 -15.58 -16.85
CA LEU A 41 9.43 -16.76 -16.48
C LEU A 41 9.18 -17.66 -17.70
N PRO A 42 8.92 -18.98 -17.52
CA PRO A 42 8.60 -19.92 -18.59
C PRO A 42 7.42 -19.43 -19.46
N GLU A 43 7.46 -19.76 -20.75
CA GLU A 43 6.47 -19.27 -21.73
C GLU A 43 5.04 -19.74 -21.41
N ASP A 44 4.87 -20.98 -20.95
CA ASP A 44 3.57 -21.50 -20.53
C ASP A 44 3.03 -20.78 -19.30
N THR A 45 3.88 -20.39 -18.36
CA THR A 45 3.51 -19.58 -17.19
C THR A 45 3.12 -18.17 -17.61
N THR A 46 3.91 -17.53 -18.46
CA THR A 46 3.61 -16.15 -18.92
C THR A 46 2.31 -16.11 -19.73
N ALA A 47 2.01 -17.14 -20.50
CA ALA A 47 0.73 -17.26 -21.21
C ALA A 47 -0.48 -17.36 -20.25
N GLN A 48 -0.34 -18.14 -19.15
CA GLN A 48 -1.38 -18.21 -18.12
C GLN A 48 -1.57 -16.88 -17.38
N LEU A 49 -0.46 -16.21 -17.02
CA LEU A 49 -0.49 -14.89 -16.39
C LEU A 49 -1.19 -13.86 -17.28
N GLN A 50 -0.82 -13.83 -18.57
CA GLN A 50 -1.42 -12.93 -19.54
C GLN A 50 -2.93 -13.16 -19.70
N ALA A 51 -3.35 -14.42 -19.86
CA ALA A 51 -4.77 -14.78 -19.98
C ALA A 51 -5.58 -14.33 -18.75
N ALA A 52 -5.04 -14.47 -17.54
CA ALA A 52 -5.67 -14.01 -16.31
C ALA A 52 -5.84 -12.48 -16.29
N VAL A 53 -4.83 -11.72 -16.73
CA VAL A 53 -4.91 -10.26 -16.81
C VAL A 53 -5.94 -9.81 -17.85
N GLU A 54 -5.92 -10.39 -19.05
CA GLU A 54 -6.87 -10.07 -20.12
C GLU A 54 -8.32 -10.35 -19.70
N TYR A 55 -8.53 -11.43 -18.95
CA TYR A 55 -9.83 -11.77 -18.37
C TYR A 55 -10.31 -10.70 -17.38
N ALA A 56 -9.47 -10.28 -16.44
CA ALA A 56 -9.80 -9.24 -15.49
C ALA A 56 -9.97 -7.85 -16.13
N MET A 57 -9.22 -7.55 -17.20
CA MET A 57 -9.44 -6.35 -18.02
C MET A 57 -10.83 -6.33 -18.61
N ALA A 58 -11.29 -7.45 -19.19
CA ALA A 58 -12.65 -7.57 -19.74
C ALA A 58 -13.70 -7.40 -18.62
N ALA A 59 -13.57 -8.12 -17.50
CA ALA A 59 -14.51 -8.06 -16.37
C ALA A 59 -14.63 -6.65 -15.75
N SER A 60 -13.53 -5.87 -15.73
CA SER A 60 -13.51 -4.50 -15.21
C SER A 60 -13.80 -3.44 -16.26
N GLY A 61 -13.86 -3.78 -17.54
CA GLY A 61 -13.95 -2.82 -18.64
C GLY A 61 -12.72 -1.90 -18.73
N SER A 62 -11.56 -2.41 -18.36
CA SER A 62 -10.30 -1.68 -18.42
C SER A 62 -9.63 -1.85 -19.78
N PRO A 63 -9.43 -0.79 -20.57
CA PRO A 63 -8.76 -0.92 -21.86
C PRO A 63 -7.26 -1.20 -21.76
N GLY A 64 -6.66 -0.94 -20.60
CA GLY A 64 -5.24 -1.12 -20.38
C GLY A 64 -4.88 -1.64 -18.99
N ALA A 65 -3.77 -2.38 -18.92
CA ALA A 65 -3.17 -2.89 -17.70
C ALA A 65 -1.65 -2.78 -17.73
N ILE A 66 -1.03 -2.57 -16.57
CA ILE A 66 0.40 -2.83 -16.37
C ILE A 66 0.54 -3.84 -15.24
N VAL A 67 1.34 -4.86 -15.47
CA VAL A 67 1.51 -5.95 -14.52
C VAL A 67 2.99 -6.31 -14.38
N GLY A 68 3.40 -6.69 -13.18
CA GLY A 68 4.71 -7.23 -12.88
C GLY A 68 4.58 -8.42 -11.93
N VAL A 69 5.29 -9.48 -12.25
CA VAL A 69 5.44 -10.69 -11.44
C VAL A 69 6.93 -10.98 -11.30
N TRP A 70 7.40 -11.01 -10.06
CA TRP A 70 8.79 -11.29 -9.72
C TRP A 70 8.83 -12.55 -8.86
N VAL A 71 9.51 -13.58 -9.39
CA VAL A 71 9.69 -14.87 -8.73
C VAL A 71 11.19 -15.00 -8.42
N PRO A 72 11.62 -14.75 -7.17
CA PRO A 72 13.03 -14.64 -6.82
C PRO A 72 13.89 -15.84 -7.25
N TRP A 73 13.33 -17.03 -7.27
CA TRP A 73 14.04 -18.26 -7.63
C TRP A 73 13.96 -18.65 -9.11
N ALA A 74 13.20 -17.92 -9.97
CA ALA A 74 12.94 -18.34 -11.34
C ALA A 74 13.07 -17.25 -12.39
N GLY A 75 12.71 -15.99 -12.10
CA GLY A 75 12.76 -14.90 -13.07
C GLY A 75 11.62 -13.90 -12.93
N THR A 76 11.40 -13.11 -13.97
CA THR A 76 10.41 -12.02 -13.95
C THR A 76 9.52 -12.03 -15.20
N TRP A 77 8.32 -11.45 -15.03
CA TRP A 77 7.44 -11.09 -16.13
C TRP A 77 6.84 -9.72 -15.86
N VAL A 78 7.21 -8.73 -16.67
CA VAL A 78 6.71 -7.35 -16.56
C VAL A 78 6.22 -6.92 -17.93
N THR A 79 4.94 -6.54 -18.03
CA THR A 79 4.32 -6.20 -19.32
C THR A 79 3.24 -5.13 -19.19
N GLY A 80 3.00 -4.40 -20.30
CA GLY A 80 1.83 -3.60 -20.55
C GLY A 80 0.90 -4.32 -21.53
N LEU A 81 -0.40 -4.35 -21.22
CA LEU A 81 -1.41 -4.98 -22.04
C LEU A 81 -2.49 -3.98 -22.45
N GLY A 82 -3.02 -4.15 -23.66
CA GLY A 82 -4.07 -3.29 -24.19
C GLY A 82 -3.57 -1.88 -24.56
N THR A 83 -4.48 -0.89 -24.40
CA THR A 83 -4.25 0.50 -24.82
C THR A 83 -4.51 1.46 -23.66
N THR A 84 -3.90 2.65 -23.70
CA THR A 84 -4.07 3.66 -22.64
C THR A 84 -5.51 4.13 -22.49
N LYS A 85 -6.29 4.06 -23.57
CA LYS A 85 -7.74 4.32 -23.68
C LYS A 85 -8.23 3.71 -24.99
N PRO A 86 -9.54 3.57 -25.24
CA PRO A 86 -10.04 3.13 -26.54
C PRO A 86 -9.37 3.91 -27.68
N ASP A 87 -8.90 3.21 -28.70
CA ASP A 87 -8.14 3.74 -29.83
C ASP A 87 -6.88 4.55 -29.46
N GLY A 88 -6.37 4.38 -28.24
CA GLY A 88 -5.17 5.02 -27.73
C GLY A 88 -3.88 4.27 -28.06
N ALA A 89 -2.76 4.80 -27.60
CA ALA A 89 -1.46 4.14 -27.70
C ALA A 89 -1.43 2.85 -26.88
N ALA A 90 -0.59 1.91 -27.30
CA ALA A 90 -0.28 0.71 -26.48
C ALA A 90 0.25 1.10 -25.10
N VAL A 91 -0.11 0.30 -24.11
CA VAL A 91 0.39 0.49 -22.73
C VAL A 91 1.86 0.11 -22.67
N ASP A 92 2.65 0.95 -21.99
CA ASP A 92 4.10 0.75 -21.77
C ASP A 92 4.38 0.58 -20.27
N THR A 93 5.29 -0.32 -19.94
CA THR A 93 5.67 -0.64 -18.55
C THR A 93 6.33 0.52 -17.80
N ASN A 94 6.87 1.52 -18.52
CA ASN A 94 7.48 2.71 -17.94
C ASN A 94 6.44 3.81 -17.61
N MET A 95 5.17 3.62 -17.94
CA MET A 95 4.13 4.57 -17.59
C MET A 95 3.95 4.64 -16.09
N THR A 96 3.71 5.86 -15.58
CA THR A 96 3.36 6.10 -14.18
C THR A 96 1.85 6.03 -13.99
N PHE A 97 1.44 5.69 -12.78
CA PHE A 97 0.03 5.62 -12.38
C PHE A 97 -0.13 5.90 -10.90
N GLY A 98 -1.34 6.20 -10.46
CA GLY A 98 -1.67 6.31 -9.04
C GLY A 98 -1.59 4.96 -8.34
N ALA A 99 -0.78 4.86 -7.28
CA ALA A 99 -0.72 3.66 -6.44
C ALA A 99 -2.04 3.36 -5.72
N GLY A 100 -2.98 4.32 -5.76
CA GLY A 100 -4.28 4.19 -5.09
C GLY A 100 -4.09 3.85 -3.61
N TYR A 101 -4.88 2.94 -3.11
CA TYR A 101 -4.86 2.60 -1.68
C TYR A 101 -3.59 1.87 -1.19
N VAL A 102 -2.66 1.46 -2.08
CA VAL A 102 -1.33 1.04 -1.64
C VAL A 102 -0.56 2.19 -0.95
N THR A 103 -0.91 3.45 -1.24
CA THR A 103 -0.44 4.64 -0.51
C THR A 103 -0.59 4.49 1.01
N ARG A 104 -1.60 3.81 1.50
CA ARG A 104 -1.92 3.64 2.92
C ARG A 104 -0.82 2.90 3.69
N ALA A 105 -0.27 1.85 3.08
CA ALA A 105 0.87 1.14 3.65
C ALA A 105 2.09 2.07 3.78
N MET A 106 2.34 2.92 2.78
CA MET A 106 3.41 3.92 2.81
C MET A 106 3.18 4.99 3.89
N THR A 107 1.92 5.39 4.12
CA THR A 107 1.58 6.31 5.22
C THR A 107 1.88 5.69 6.58
N CYS A 108 1.55 4.42 6.75
CA CYS A 108 1.88 3.68 7.95
C CYS A 108 3.39 3.48 8.12
N ASP A 109 4.15 3.33 7.02
CA ASP A 109 5.61 3.27 7.08
C ASP A 109 6.20 4.52 7.74
N VAL A 110 5.71 5.70 7.35
CA VAL A 110 6.12 6.97 7.96
C VAL A 110 5.75 7.00 9.45
N LEU A 111 4.54 6.54 9.80
CA LEU A 111 4.12 6.43 11.21
C LEU A 111 5.07 5.54 12.02
N TYR A 112 5.36 4.34 11.53
CA TYR A 112 6.24 3.39 12.22
C TYR A 112 7.69 3.89 12.29
N ALA A 113 8.19 4.56 11.25
CA ALA A 113 9.51 5.16 11.24
C ALA A 113 9.64 6.27 12.30
N LEU A 114 8.69 7.21 12.34
CA LEU A 114 8.67 8.27 13.35
C LEU A 114 8.49 7.72 14.79
N SER A 115 7.72 6.64 14.94
CA SER A 115 7.58 5.97 16.23
C SER A 115 8.89 5.30 16.65
N ALA A 116 9.61 4.67 15.72
CA ALA A 116 10.94 4.08 16.01
C ALA A 116 12.00 5.15 16.40
N GLU A 117 11.87 6.37 15.88
CA GLU A 117 12.68 7.52 16.26
C GLU A 117 12.24 8.18 17.57
N GLY A 118 11.09 7.78 18.14
CA GLY A 118 10.54 8.35 19.36
C GLY A 118 9.91 9.75 19.16
N ALA A 119 9.58 10.12 17.93
CA ALA A 119 8.93 11.40 17.63
C ALA A 119 7.43 11.40 17.97
N LEU A 120 6.80 10.22 18.02
CA LEU A 120 5.41 9.98 18.41
C LEU A 120 5.26 8.54 18.92
N GLU A 121 4.10 8.24 19.52
CA GLU A 121 3.71 6.87 19.89
C GLU A 121 2.46 6.43 19.10
N LEU A 122 2.38 5.13 18.77
CA LEU A 122 1.20 4.58 18.07
C LEU A 122 -0.09 4.75 18.88
N GLY A 123 0.02 4.81 20.20
CA GLY A 123 -1.06 5.03 21.16
C GLY A 123 -1.47 6.49 21.35
N ASP A 124 -0.75 7.45 20.79
CA ASP A 124 -1.08 8.86 20.90
C ASP A 124 -2.47 9.15 20.33
N SER A 125 -3.25 9.98 21.02
CA SER A 125 -4.51 10.46 20.47
C SER A 125 -4.28 11.31 19.22
N VAL A 126 -5.09 11.12 18.18
CA VAL A 126 -5.03 11.97 16.99
C VAL A 126 -5.21 13.45 17.31
N THR A 127 -5.94 13.79 18.37
CA THR A 127 -6.21 15.19 18.76
C THR A 127 -4.99 15.89 19.36
N GLU A 128 -4.00 15.16 19.86
CA GLU A 128 -2.72 15.71 20.29
C GLU A 128 -1.94 16.30 19.11
N TRP A 129 -2.00 15.61 17.98
CA TRP A 129 -1.29 15.96 16.74
C TRP A 129 -2.13 16.84 15.81
N VAL A 130 -3.46 16.64 15.76
CA VAL A 130 -4.40 17.41 14.91
C VAL A 130 -5.48 18.04 15.78
N PRO A 131 -5.18 19.16 16.45
CA PRO A 131 -6.13 19.79 17.37
C PRO A 131 -7.34 20.39 16.66
N GLY A 132 -8.43 20.55 17.40
CA GLY A 132 -9.67 21.15 16.92
C GLY A 132 -10.63 20.16 16.26
N LEU A 133 -10.52 18.88 16.57
CA LEU A 133 -11.36 17.79 16.09
C LEU A 133 -12.11 17.15 17.28
N PRO A 134 -13.21 17.76 17.75
CA PRO A 134 -13.95 17.23 18.90
C PRO A 134 -14.55 15.85 18.59
N GLY A 135 -14.54 14.97 19.60
CA GLY A 135 -15.09 13.62 19.50
C GLY A 135 -14.16 12.60 18.86
N LEU A 136 -12.87 12.94 18.67
CA LEU A 136 -11.83 12.03 18.17
C LEU A 136 -10.75 11.74 19.24
N GLU A 137 -10.99 12.10 20.49
CA GLU A 137 -10.03 12.00 21.59
C GLU A 137 -9.62 10.56 21.88
N ASP A 138 -10.51 9.60 21.63
CA ASP A 138 -10.29 8.15 21.85
C ASP A 138 -9.70 7.44 20.62
N ILE A 139 -9.43 8.16 19.53
CA ILE A 139 -8.85 7.58 18.33
C ILE A 139 -7.34 7.75 18.37
N THR A 140 -6.60 6.62 18.28
CA THR A 140 -5.14 6.63 18.26
C THR A 140 -4.57 6.64 16.85
N LEU A 141 -3.30 7.04 16.72
CA LEU A 141 -2.57 7.00 15.45
C LEU A 141 -2.48 5.58 14.88
N GLY A 142 -2.24 4.58 15.73
CA GLY A 142 -2.27 3.17 15.34
C GLY A 142 -3.63 2.74 14.78
N GLN A 143 -4.73 3.15 15.40
CA GLN A 143 -6.07 2.84 14.91
C GLN A 143 -6.40 3.50 13.56
N LEU A 144 -5.82 4.67 13.27
CA LEU A 144 -5.93 5.29 11.94
C LEU A 144 -5.20 4.45 10.88
N CYS A 145 -3.97 4.00 11.18
CA CYS A 145 -3.18 3.13 10.31
C CYS A 145 -3.88 1.78 10.07
N ASP A 146 -4.46 1.19 11.11
CA ASP A 146 -5.15 -0.11 11.05
C ASP A 146 -6.54 -0.04 10.40
N SER A 147 -7.02 1.14 10.01
CA SER A 147 -8.41 1.33 9.58
C SER A 147 -9.43 0.82 10.63
N SER A 148 -9.14 0.99 11.91
CA SER A 148 -10.03 0.57 13.02
C SER A 148 -10.64 1.76 13.79
N SER A 149 -10.44 2.97 13.30
CA SER A 149 -10.93 4.20 13.95
C SER A 149 -12.45 4.38 13.94
N GLY A 150 -13.16 3.69 13.07
CA GLY A 150 -14.60 3.88 12.83
C GLY A 150 -14.97 5.12 12.02
N LEU A 151 -14.00 5.92 11.57
CA LEU A 151 -14.25 7.10 10.73
C LEU A 151 -14.82 6.69 9.36
N GLY A 152 -15.74 7.49 8.83
CA GLY A 152 -16.31 7.29 7.51
C GLY A 152 -15.37 7.72 6.36
N ALA A 153 -15.65 7.23 5.15
CA ALA A 153 -14.93 7.61 3.93
C ALA A 153 -15.47 8.92 3.34
N TYR A 154 -14.57 9.75 2.81
CA TYR A 154 -14.93 10.98 2.08
C TYR A 154 -15.04 10.76 0.57
N THR A 155 -14.26 9.85 -0.01
CA THR A 155 -14.16 9.69 -1.48
C THR A 155 -15.52 9.44 -2.14
N GLY A 156 -16.34 8.57 -1.57
CA GLY A 156 -17.68 8.30 -2.08
C GLY A 156 -18.61 9.52 -2.11
N LYS A 157 -18.41 10.48 -1.18
CA LYS A 157 -19.21 11.72 -1.13
C LYS A 157 -18.75 12.77 -2.15
N LEU A 158 -17.54 12.62 -2.68
CA LEU A 158 -16.90 13.61 -3.56
C LEU A 158 -16.82 13.16 -5.03
N ILE A 159 -17.17 11.91 -5.34
CA ILE A 159 -16.92 11.32 -6.66
C ILE A 159 -17.51 12.13 -7.82
N ASP A 160 -18.73 12.65 -7.70
CA ASP A 160 -19.38 13.42 -8.75
C ASP A 160 -18.71 14.78 -8.96
N ARG A 161 -18.27 15.42 -7.88
CA ARG A 161 -17.51 16.70 -7.93
C ARG A 161 -16.14 16.51 -8.54
N LEU A 162 -15.54 15.37 -8.28
CA LEU A 162 -14.24 14.99 -8.77
C LEU A 162 -14.28 14.74 -10.27
N VAL A 163 -15.26 13.99 -10.77
CA VAL A 163 -15.43 13.73 -12.21
C VAL A 163 -15.73 15.03 -12.95
N ALA A 164 -16.51 15.94 -12.34
CA ALA A 164 -16.82 17.24 -12.93
C ALA A 164 -15.62 18.21 -12.98
N ASN A 165 -14.65 18.08 -12.07
CA ASN A 165 -13.44 18.91 -12.03
C ASN A 165 -12.25 18.12 -11.44
N PRO A 166 -11.64 17.23 -12.22
CA PRO A 166 -10.57 16.37 -11.72
C PRO A 166 -9.30 17.13 -11.30
N ALA A 167 -9.03 18.27 -11.88
CA ALA A 167 -7.86 19.10 -11.55
C ALA A 167 -8.03 19.95 -10.27
N ARG A 168 -9.19 19.90 -9.61
CA ARG A 168 -9.42 20.66 -8.37
C ARG A 168 -8.44 20.27 -7.29
N SER A 169 -7.77 21.26 -6.69
CA SER A 169 -6.97 21.05 -5.48
C SER A 169 -7.88 20.99 -4.25
N TRP A 170 -7.57 20.06 -3.35
CA TRP A 170 -8.30 19.81 -2.11
C TRP A 170 -7.39 20.07 -0.91
N ALA A 171 -7.89 20.80 0.08
CA ALA A 171 -7.19 20.92 1.35
C ALA A 171 -7.45 19.64 2.19
N ALA A 172 -6.41 19.09 2.83
CA ALA A 172 -6.57 17.89 3.66
C ALA A 172 -7.66 18.04 4.74
N LYS A 173 -7.76 19.20 5.39
CA LYS A 173 -8.83 19.50 6.36
C LYS A 173 -10.24 19.54 5.75
N GLU A 174 -10.36 19.90 4.47
CA GLU A 174 -11.63 19.82 3.74
C GLU A 174 -12.07 18.36 3.56
N LEU A 175 -11.13 17.48 3.18
CA LEU A 175 -11.39 16.04 3.07
C LEU A 175 -11.83 15.44 4.39
N VAL A 176 -11.14 15.77 5.48
CA VAL A 176 -11.51 15.37 6.86
C VAL A 176 -12.92 15.82 7.20
N ALA A 177 -13.29 17.07 6.88
CA ALA A 177 -14.64 17.59 7.18
C ALA A 177 -15.74 16.80 6.43
N TYR A 178 -15.48 16.37 5.18
CA TYR A 178 -16.41 15.48 4.47
C TYR A 178 -16.50 14.10 5.13
N GLY A 179 -15.40 13.51 5.56
CA GLY A 179 -15.41 12.24 6.27
C GLY A 179 -16.17 12.30 7.59
N MET A 180 -15.90 13.32 8.40
CA MET A 180 -16.54 13.57 9.68
C MET A 180 -18.02 14.01 9.60
N SER A 181 -18.53 14.30 8.39
CA SER A 181 -19.96 14.65 8.23
C SER A 181 -20.92 13.47 8.46
N SER A 182 -20.40 12.28 8.73
CA SER A 182 -21.14 11.09 9.18
C SER A 182 -20.66 10.69 10.58
N PRO A 183 -21.53 10.11 11.41
CA PRO A 183 -21.13 9.51 12.67
C PRO A 183 -20.07 8.41 12.47
N LEU A 184 -19.35 8.08 13.54
CA LEU A 184 -18.50 6.89 13.55
C LEU A 184 -19.34 5.64 13.26
N THR A 185 -18.75 4.71 12.51
CA THR A 185 -19.42 3.45 12.13
C THR A 185 -19.26 2.35 13.16
N GLY A 186 -18.63 2.64 14.30
CA GLY A 186 -18.42 1.76 15.44
C GLY A 186 -17.37 2.32 16.39
N ASP A 187 -17.17 1.64 17.52
CA ASP A 187 -16.18 2.05 18.50
C ASP A 187 -14.75 1.92 17.96
N PRO A 188 -13.86 2.90 18.22
CA PRO A 188 -12.46 2.84 17.84
C PRO A 188 -11.79 1.55 18.35
N GLY A 189 -11.00 0.91 17.50
CA GLY A 189 -10.29 -0.33 17.82
C GLY A 189 -11.15 -1.60 17.82
N SER A 190 -12.46 -1.53 17.57
CA SER A 190 -13.35 -2.69 17.69
C SER A 190 -13.32 -3.62 16.47
N ALA A 191 -13.07 -3.11 15.26
CA ALA A 191 -13.03 -3.87 14.01
C ALA A 191 -12.35 -3.07 12.90
N TYR A 192 -11.90 -3.76 11.85
CA TYR A 192 -11.52 -3.12 10.60
C TYR A 192 -12.73 -2.43 9.95
N ARG A 193 -12.55 -1.17 9.57
CA ARG A 193 -13.52 -0.38 8.82
C ARG A 193 -12.77 0.58 7.90
N ASP A 194 -12.85 0.31 6.62
CA ASP A 194 -12.13 1.10 5.62
C ASP A 194 -12.44 2.59 5.73
N SER A 195 -11.40 3.42 5.84
CA SER A 195 -11.52 4.87 6.01
C SER A 195 -10.37 5.63 5.36
N ASP A 196 -10.65 6.22 4.20
CA ASP A 196 -9.73 7.18 3.58
C ASP A 196 -9.53 8.45 4.46
N THR A 197 -10.53 8.86 5.22
CA THR A 197 -10.46 9.98 6.18
C THR A 197 -9.43 9.71 7.28
N GLY A 198 -9.38 8.49 7.80
CA GLY A 198 -8.39 8.09 8.80
C GLY A 198 -6.96 8.30 8.30
N TYR A 199 -6.68 7.92 7.06
CA TYR A 199 -5.34 8.12 6.48
C TYR A 199 -5.02 9.58 6.20
N VAL A 200 -5.99 10.42 5.84
CA VAL A 200 -5.76 11.87 5.73
C VAL A 200 -5.41 12.48 7.09
N LEU A 201 -6.11 12.09 8.16
CA LEU A 201 -5.78 12.50 9.52
C LEU A 201 -4.40 12.02 9.96
N LEU A 202 -4.06 10.77 9.67
CA LEU A 202 -2.73 10.22 9.94
C LEU A 202 -1.64 11.03 9.23
N GLY A 203 -1.86 11.39 7.95
CA GLY A 203 -0.94 12.26 7.20
C GLY A 203 -0.71 13.60 7.88
N LEU A 204 -1.75 14.26 8.35
CA LEU A 204 -1.64 15.52 9.08
C LEU A 204 -0.91 15.36 10.44
N ALA A 205 -1.07 14.22 11.09
CA ALA A 205 -0.39 13.91 12.34
C ALA A 205 1.12 13.69 12.11
N VAL A 206 1.49 12.88 11.12
CA VAL A 206 2.90 12.60 10.81
C VAL A 206 3.63 13.84 10.28
N GLU A 207 2.99 14.73 9.52
CA GLU A 207 3.56 16.03 9.15
C GLU A 207 3.94 16.87 10.37
N ARG A 208 3.07 16.88 11.37
CA ARG A 208 3.32 17.65 12.60
C ARG A 208 4.40 17.00 13.46
N ALA A 209 4.41 15.70 13.58
CA ALA A 209 5.42 14.95 14.36
C ALA A 209 6.80 15.03 13.71
N GLY A 210 6.89 14.86 12.39
CA GLY A 210 8.13 14.92 11.65
C GLY A 210 8.66 16.34 11.39
N GLY A 211 7.80 17.37 11.53
CA GLY A 211 8.18 18.77 11.27
C GLY A 211 8.42 19.10 9.82
N GLU A 212 8.08 18.22 8.89
CA GLU A 212 8.27 18.31 7.45
C GLU A 212 6.97 18.00 6.72
N SER A 213 6.88 18.35 5.44
CA SER A 213 5.73 17.95 4.63
C SER A 213 5.68 16.44 4.46
N VAL A 214 4.49 15.89 4.32
CA VAL A 214 4.32 14.45 4.10
C VAL A 214 5.05 13.98 2.83
N LYS A 215 5.22 14.85 1.84
CA LYS A 215 6.01 14.56 0.64
C LYS A 215 7.48 14.28 0.98
N GLU A 216 8.10 15.13 1.80
CA GLU A 216 9.48 14.97 2.26
C GLU A 216 9.62 13.73 3.16
N LEU A 217 8.63 13.46 4.01
CA LEU A 217 8.60 12.25 4.83
C LEU A 217 8.51 10.96 3.98
N TYR A 218 7.69 10.95 2.92
CA TYR A 218 7.65 9.83 1.98
C TYR A 218 8.98 9.65 1.23
N GLU A 219 9.62 10.75 0.84
CA GLU A 219 10.93 10.70 0.20
C GLU A 219 11.95 10.06 1.14
N ARG A 220 12.03 10.57 2.38
CA ARG A 220 13.00 10.12 3.40
C ARG A 220 12.78 8.67 3.84
N TYR A 221 11.57 8.27 4.20
CA TYR A 221 11.31 6.98 4.84
C TYR A 221 10.86 5.88 3.88
N VAL A 222 10.39 6.23 2.67
CA VAL A 222 9.88 5.26 1.71
C VAL A 222 10.74 5.21 0.45
N ALA A 223 10.96 6.35 -0.21
CA ALA A 223 11.58 6.35 -1.54
C ALA A 223 13.10 6.19 -1.48
N GLU A 224 13.79 6.99 -0.69
CA GLU A 224 15.26 6.97 -0.61
C GLU A 224 15.82 5.62 -0.14
N PRO A 225 15.33 4.99 0.95
CA PRO A 225 15.86 3.71 1.42
C PRO A 225 15.74 2.58 0.38
N LEU A 226 14.73 2.66 -0.47
CA LEU A 226 14.45 1.68 -1.52
C LEU A 226 14.99 2.11 -2.89
N GLY A 227 15.56 3.30 -3.03
CA GLY A 227 16.05 3.85 -4.29
C GLY A 227 14.95 4.09 -5.33
N LEU A 228 13.72 4.43 -4.89
CA LEU A 228 12.58 4.70 -5.76
C LEU A 228 12.68 6.15 -6.28
N LYS A 229 12.52 6.33 -7.59
CA LYS A 229 12.67 7.65 -8.25
C LYS A 229 11.38 8.17 -8.87
N ALA A 230 10.44 7.27 -9.12
CA ALA A 230 9.13 7.58 -9.70
C ALA A 230 8.00 7.47 -8.65
N THR A 231 8.31 7.06 -7.42
CA THR A 231 7.35 6.84 -6.35
C THR A 231 7.39 8.00 -5.35
N GLY A 232 6.24 8.59 -5.09
CA GLY A 232 6.11 9.65 -4.10
C GLY A 232 4.77 10.35 -4.19
N LEU A 233 4.48 11.19 -3.20
CA LEU A 233 3.23 11.96 -3.17
C LEU A 233 3.24 13.00 -4.30
N ALA A 234 2.29 12.88 -5.23
CA ALA A 234 2.22 13.71 -6.42
C ALA A 234 3.51 13.70 -7.27
N ALA A 235 4.29 12.63 -7.24
CA ALA A 235 5.50 12.52 -8.02
C ALA A 235 5.17 12.55 -9.52
N THR A 236 5.90 13.38 -10.26
CA THR A 236 5.82 13.44 -11.72
C THR A 236 7.24 13.39 -12.26
N PRO A 237 7.82 12.20 -12.45
CA PRO A 237 9.16 12.07 -12.97
C PRO A 237 9.31 12.74 -14.34
N ALA A 238 10.41 13.42 -14.57
CA ALA A 238 10.66 14.10 -15.83
C ALA A 238 10.61 13.11 -17.01
N GLY A 239 9.79 13.42 -18.01
CA GLY A 239 9.63 12.59 -19.20
C GLY A 239 8.73 11.37 -19.03
N SER A 240 8.17 11.08 -17.84
CA SER A 240 7.19 10.02 -17.66
C SER A 240 5.87 10.36 -18.35
N LYS A 241 5.23 9.34 -18.91
CA LYS A 241 3.85 9.43 -19.42
C LYS A 241 2.94 8.68 -18.47
N PRO A 242 1.85 9.27 -17.99
CA PRO A 242 0.91 8.53 -17.16
C PRO A 242 0.11 7.55 -18.02
N LEU A 243 -0.18 6.37 -17.47
CA LEU A 243 -1.29 5.54 -17.93
C LEU A 243 -2.58 6.36 -17.76
N ALA A 244 -3.44 6.39 -18.75
CA ALA A 244 -4.68 7.14 -18.63
C ALA A 244 -5.54 6.60 -17.48
N ALA A 245 -5.97 7.49 -16.59
CA ALA A 245 -6.88 7.18 -15.50
C ALA A 245 -8.32 7.31 -16.00
N LEU A 246 -9.07 6.21 -16.01
CA LEU A 246 -10.37 6.14 -16.63
C LEU A 246 -11.47 5.72 -15.62
N ARG A 247 -12.72 6.07 -15.96
CA ARG A 247 -13.88 5.67 -15.19
C ARG A 247 -15.09 5.49 -16.12
N SER A 248 -15.68 4.31 -16.14
CA SER A 248 -16.92 4.06 -16.86
C SER A 248 -18.03 4.98 -16.34
N SER A 249 -18.80 5.54 -17.25
CA SER A 249 -19.91 6.45 -16.99
C SER A 249 -21.25 5.72 -17.00
N ASN A 250 -22.27 6.36 -16.42
CA ASN A 250 -23.63 5.91 -16.61
C ASN A 250 -24.23 6.61 -17.83
N THR A 251 -24.77 5.83 -18.74
CA THR A 251 -25.51 6.31 -19.89
C THR A 251 -26.98 5.87 -19.72
N GLU A 252 -27.92 6.81 -19.74
CA GLU A 252 -29.35 6.56 -19.51
C GLU A 252 -29.66 5.79 -18.22
N GLY A 253 -28.87 6.06 -17.16
CA GLY A 253 -29.03 5.42 -15.85
C GLY A 253 -28.43 3.99 -15.73
N LYS A 254 -27.81 3.50 -16.81
CA LYS A 254 -27.10 2.20 -16.83
C LYS A 254 -25.60 2.41 -16.96
N LEU A 255 -24.84 1.51 -16.38
CA LEU A 255 -23.38 1.50 -16.54
C LEU A 255 -23.05 1.19 -18.00
N ASP A 256 -22.23 2.04 -18.60
CA ASP A 256 -21.72 1.89 -19.96
C ASP A 256 -20.20 1.72 -19.92
N CYS A 257 -19.75 0.49 -20.16
CA CYS A 257 -18.33 0.15 -20.17
C CYS A 257 -17.57 0.77 -21.35
N SER A 258 -18.27 1.21 -22.40
CA SER A 258 -17.65 1.88 -23.55
C SER A 258 -17.53 3.39 -23.36
N ALA A 259 -18.32 3.99 -22.46
CA ALA A 259 -18.31 5.41 -22.17
C ALA A 259 -17.35 5.72 -20.99
N LEU A 260 -16.09 5.93 -21.31
CA LEU A 260 -15.02 6.16 -20.34
C LEU A 260 -14.72 7.66 -20.17
N ALA A 261 -14.93 8.18 -18.96
CA ALA A 261 -14.46 9.51 -18.56
C ALA A 261 -12.96 9.45 -18.26
N ASP A 262 -12.19 10.36 -18.88
CA ASP A 262 -10.75 10.52 -18.62
C ASP A 262 -10.56 11.45 -17.41
N VAL A 263 -10.02 10.90 -16.33
CA VAL A 263 -9.70 11.61 -15.09
C VAL A 263 -8.19 11.65 -14.82
N THR A 264 -7.37 11.50 -15.87
CA THR A 264 -5.89 11.50 -15.77
C THR A 264 -5.34 12.79 -15.13
N SER A 265 -6.05 13.90 -15.28
CA SER A 265 -5.69 15.18 -14.64
C SER A 265 -6.10 15.29 -13.17
N LEU A 266 -6.53 14.18 -12.56
CA LEU A 266 -6.93 14.16 -11.15
C LEU A 266 -5.82 14.71 -10.26
N SER A 267 -6.19 15.68 -9.42
CA SER A 267 -5.24 16.24 -8.45
C SER A 267 -4.89 15.18 -7.39
N ALA A 268 -3.60 14.95 -7.20
CA ALA A 268 -3.09 14.07 -6.14
C ALA A 268 -3.51 14.53 -4.73
N THR A 269 -3.87 15.82 -4.57
CA THR A 269 -4.36 16.36 -3.30
C THR A 269 -5.67 15.73 -2.84
N LEU A 270 -6.48 15.16 -3.75
CA LEU A 270 -7.68 14.41 -3.37
C LEU A 270 -7.32 13.15 -2.58
N GLY A 271 -6.30 12.43 -3.02
CA GLY A 271 -5.84 11.22 -2.35
C GLY A 271 -5.02 11.51 -1.10
N PHE A 272 -4.24 12.57 -1.15
CA PHE A 272 -3.28 12.90 -0.12
C PHE A 272 -2.59 11.62 0.40
N THR A 273 -2.61 11.37 1.69
CA THR A 273 -2.03 10.18 2.32
C THR A 273 -2.93 8.92 2.29
N ALA A 274 -4.13 9.02 1.78
CA ALA A 274 -5.02 7.88 1.58
C ALA A 274 -4.87 7.20 0.20
N GLY A 275 -4.39 7.96 -0.82
CA GLY A 275 -4.36 7.42 -2.19
C GLY A 275 -3.58 8.29 -3.19
N GLY A 276 -2.79 9.27 -2.73
CA GLY A 276 -2.17 10.28 -3.59
C GLY A 276 -0.76 9.96 -4.12
N VAL A 277 -0.20 8.80 -3.82
CA VAL A 277 1.11 8.39 -4.34
C VAL A 277 1.01 8.02 -5.81
N THR A 278 1.96 8.55 -6.59
CA THR A 278 2.24 8.12 -7.96
C THR A 278 3.44 7.19 -7.95
N THR A 279 3.46 6.18 -8.83
CA THR A 279 4.53 5.18 -8.95
C THR A 279 4.60 4.63 -10.37
N ASN A 280 5.52 3.70 -10.63
CA ASN A 280 5.52 2.77 -11.77
C ASN A 280 5.48 1.32 -11.27
N ILE A 281 5.27 0.38 -12.17
CA ILE A 281 5.06 -1.02 -11.79
C ILE A 281 6.28 -1.65 -11.11
N THR A 282 7.48 -1.33 -11.58
CA THR A 282 8.74 -1.89 -11.04
C THR A 282 9.01 -1.37 -9.63
N GLU A 283 8.80 -0.09 -9.39
CA GLU A 283 9.00 0.49 -8.07
C GLU A 283 7.91 0.06 -7.09
N LEU A 284 6.67 -0.10 -7.57
CA LEU A 284 5.59 -0.66 -6.76
C LEU A 284 5.90 -2.09 -6.31
N GLY A 285 6.41 -2.93 -7.22
CA GLY A 285 6.86 -4.29 -6.90
C GLY A 285 8.00 -4.28 -5.87
N ARG A 286 9.02 -3.44 -6.07
CA ARG A 286 10.15 -3.29 -5.15
C ARG A 286 9.70 -2.85 -3.75
N TYR A 287 8.80 -1.86 -3.68
CA TYR A 287 8.20 -1.41 -2.44
C TYR A 287 7.46 -2.55 -1.72
N THR A 288 6.62 -3.26 -2.45
CA THR A 288 5.77 -4.33 -1.89
C THR A 288 6.60 -5.51 -1.40
N GLN A 289 7.68 -5.86 -2.11
CA GLN A 289 8.61 -6.88 -1.65
C GLN A 289 9.27 -6.49 -0.33
N ALA A 290 9.76 -5.24 -0.22
CA ALA A 290 10.35 -4.73 1.02
C ALA A 290 9.36 -4.77 2.19
N LEU A 291 8.12 -4.35 1.93
CA LEU A 291 7.05 -4.35 2.93
C LEU A 291 6.76 -5.76 3.46
N ALA A 292 6.59 -6.73 2.57
CA ALA A 292 6.19 -8.08 2.95
C ALA A 292 7.32 -8.85 3.64
N THR A 293 8.57 -8.68 3.19
CA THR A 293 9.72 -9.39 3.76
C THR A 293 10.26 -8.76 5.04
N GLY A 294 9.64 -7.65 5.52
CA GLY A 294 10.10 -6.96 6.73
C GLY A 294 11.50 -6.40 6.58
N ALA A 295 11.86 -5.94 5.38
CA ALA A 295 13.23 -5.54 5.07
C ALA A 295 13.64 -4.21 5.73
N ARG A 296 12.70 -3.42 6.24
CA ARG A 296 12.97 -2.14 6.88
C ARG A 296 13.04 -2.28 8.41
N PRO A 297 13.87 -1.47 9.09
CA PRO A 297 14.14 -1.64 10.52
C PRO A 297 12.90 -1.56 11.42
N TYR A 298 11.86 -0.85 10.99
CA TYR A 298 10.59 -0.67 11.72
C TYR A 298 9.50 -1.67 11.32
N ASP A 299 9.74 -2.56 10.34
CA ASP A 299 8.81 -3.62 9.95
C ASP A 299 8.96 -4.82 10.88
N THR A 300 8.50 -4.67 12.11
CA THR A 300 8.57 -5.72 13.13
C THR A 300 7.35 -6.66 13.07
N ALA A 301 7.46 -7.81 13.72
CA ALA A 301 6.35 -8.76 13.80
C ALA A 301 5.12 -8.14 14.49
N GLU A 302 5.30 -7.22 15.42
CA GLU A 302 4.24 -6.51 16.13
C GLU A 302 3.36 -5.68 15.20
N ARG A 303 3.91 -5.17 14.10
CA ARG A 303 3.13 -4.45 13.08
C ARG A 303 1.97 -5.28 12.54
N TYR A 304 2.13 -6.60 12.49
CA TYR A 304 1.18 -7.53 11.90
C TYR A 304 0.50 -8.45 12.92
N ALA A 305 0.82 -8.27 14.22
CA ALA A 305 0.24 -9.06 15.29
C ALA A 305 -1.22 -8.69 15.57
N ASP A 306 -2.01 -9.66 16.00
CA ASP A 306 -3.42 -9.50 16.36
C ASP A 306 -4.23 -8.75 15.29
N PRO A 307 -4.25 -9.23 14.03
CA PRO A 307 -4.89 -8.53 12.94
C PRO A 307 -6.42 -8.61 13.04
N TYR A 308 -7.09 -7.60 12.50
CA TYR A 308 -8.54 -7.60 12.36
C TYR A 308 -8.97 -8.48 11.18
N GLN A 309 -10.04 -9.23 11.35
CA GLN A 309 -10.74 -9.85 10.21
C GLN A 309 -11.33 -8.73 9.33
N VAL A 310 -11.19 -8.81 8.00
CA VAL A 310 -11.62 -7.73 7.09
C VAL A 310 -13.14 -7.56 7.13
N THR A 311 -13.88 -8.67 6.99
CA THR A 311 -15.32 -8.73 7.29
C THR A 311 -15.66 -10.03 8.03
N ALA A 312 -16.81 -10.09 8.69
CA ALA A 312 -17.26 -11.28 9.42
C ALA A 312 -17.49 -12.50 8.49
N ASN A 313 -17.63 -12.28 7.19
CA ASN A 313 -17.86 -13.34 6.19
C ASN A 313 -16.59 -13.75 5.44
N ASP A 314 -15.51 -13.00 5.57
CA ASP A 314 -14.24 -13.34 4.94
C ASP A 314 -13.59 -14.53 5.65
N PRO A 315 -12.78 -15.33 4.95
CA PRO A 315 -12.03 -16.40 5.57
C PRO A 315 -11.03 -15.89 6.60
N SER A 316 -10.75 -16.68 7.64
CA SER A 316 -9.86 -16.30 8.75
C SER A 316 -8.41 -15.98 8.33
N TRP A 317 -7.99 -16.44 7.16
CA TRP A 317 -6.69 -16.13 6.58
C TRP A 317 -6.64 -14.77 5.85
N PHE A 318 -7.76 -14.04 5.75
CA PHE A 318 -7.82 -12.71 5.15
C PHE A 318 -8.08 -11.66 6.23
N THR A 319 -7.03 -10.96 6.62
CA THR A 319 -7.03 -10.01 7.73
C THR A 319 -6.37 -8.69 7.33
N ALA A 320 -6.52 -7.67 8.19
CA ALA A 320 -5.94 -6.33 7.98
C ALA A 320 -5.25 -5.84 9.25
N LYS A 321 -4.05 -5.27 9.10
CA LYS A 321 -3.27 -4.65 10.17
C LYS A 321 -2.11 -3.84 9.59
N GLY A 322 -1.66 -2.80 10.31
CA GLY A 322 -0.44 -2.07 9.96
C GLY A 322 -0.48 -1.39 8.60
N GLY A 323 -1.67 -0.99 8.13
CA GLY A 323 -1.87 -0.38 6.81
C GLY A 323 -1.86 -1.36 5.64
N THR A 324 -1.98 -2.66 5.91
CA THR A 324 -1.91 -3.72 4.90
C THR A 324 -3.02 -4.74 5.08
N PHE A 325 -3.21 -5.57 4.06
CA PHE A 325 -3.93 -6.83 4.15
C PHE A 325 -2.94 -8.00 4.23
N GLN A 326 -3.30 -9.00 5.02
CA GLN A 326 -2.65 -10.29 5.10
C GLN A 326 -3.58 -11.32 4.48
N ALA A 327 -3.11 -12.03 3.45
CA ALA A 327 -3.87 -13.06 2.75
C ALA A 327 -3.00 -14.33 2.64
N GLY A 328 -3.23 -15.31 3.50
CA GLY A 328 -2.31 -16.42 3.66
C GLY A 328 -0.90 -15.93 4.00
N SER A 329 0.09 -16.28 3.18
CA SER A 329 1.48 -15.79 3.32
C SER A 329 1.72 -14.42 2.67
N LEU A 330 0.76 -13.89 1.90
CA LEU A 330 0.92 -12.60 1.22
C LEU A 330 0.64 -11.43 2.15
N ILE A 331 1.47 -10.40 2.05
CA ILE A 331 1.25 -9.06 2.61
C ILE A 331 1.19 -8.07 1.47
N GLY A 332 0.23 -7.14 1.52
CA GLY A 332 0.09 -6.11 0.50
C GLY A 332 -1.15 -5.26 0.67
N HIS A 333 -1.53 -4.59 -0.39
CA HIS A 333 -2.74 -3.76 -0.41
C HIS A 333 -3.39 -3.77 -1.79
N TYR A 334 -4.68 -3.46 -1.83
CA TYR A 334 -5.44 -3.32 -3.07
C TYR A 334 -6.53 -2.27 -2.91
N GLY A 335 -7.09 -1.81 -4.02
CA GLY A 335 -8.25 -0.95 -3.96
C GLY A 335 -8.63 -0.31 -5.29
N SER A 336 -9.77 0.37 -5.26
CA SER A 336 -10.24 1.23 -6.33
C SER A 336 -10.07 2.69 -5.91
N TYR A 337 -9.23 3.41 -6.61
CA TYR A 337 -9.05 4.85 -6.47
C TYR A 337 -9.38 5.53 -7.80
N PRO A 338 -9.93 6.76 -7.83
CA PRO A 338 -10.37 7.35 -9.10
C PRO A 338 -9.34 7.27 -10.22
N GLY A 339 -9.69 6.55 -11.27
CA GLY A 339 -8.87 6.29 -12.44
C GLY A 339 -8.25 4.90 -12.51
N TYR A 340 -8.02 4.24 -11.37
CA TYR A 340 -7.29 2.97 -11.32
C TYR A 340 -7.88 1.96 -10.34
N LEU A 341 -7.73 0.68 -10.68
CA LEU A 341 -7.76 -0.45 -9.75
C LEU A 341 -6.32 -0.91 -9.59
N THR A 342 -5.80 -0.92 -8.38
CA THR A 342 -4.40 -1.28 -8.11
C THR A 342 -4.35 -2.35 -7.03
N ALA A 343 -3.49 -3.35 -7.22
CA ALA A 343 -3.16 -4.33 -6.20
C ALA A 343 -1.66 -4.64 -6.25
N ALA A 344 -1.06 -4.80 -5.08
CA ALA A 344 0.32 -5.21 -4.95
C ALA A 344 0.47 -6.06 -3.69
N PHE A 345 0.97 -7.29 -3.85
CA PHE A 345 1.17 -8.28 -2.80
C PHE A 345 2.50 -8.97 -2.97
N ALA A 346 3.14 -9.32 -1.86
CA ALA A 346 4.33 -10.15 -1.89
C ALA A 346 4.25 -11.21 -0.78
N ASP A 347 4.86 -12.35 -1.05
CA ASP A 347 5.00 -13.43 -0.10
C ASP A 347 6.10 -13.10 0.92
N ARG A 348 5.78 -13.21 2.20
CA ARG A 348 6.67 -12.77 3.28
C ARG A 348 7.92 -13.64 3.45
N GLU A 349 7.88 -14.88 3.00
CA GLU A 349 8.97 -15.83 3.18
C GLU A 349 9.87 -15.90 1.96
N THR A 350 9.28 -15.91 0.77
CA THR A 350 10.00 -16.09 -0.48
C THR A 350 10.33 -14.78 -1.19
N GLY A 351 9.62 -13.69 -0.88
CA GLY A 351 9.71 -12.43 -1.60
C GLY A 351 9.07 -12.46 -2.99
N MET A 352 8.36 -13.54 -3.37
CA MET A 352 7.59 -13.56 -4.61
C MET A 352 6.59 -12.40 -4.61
N THR A 353 6.61 -11.59 -5.66
CA THR A 353 5.87 -10.33 -5.70
C THR A 353 4.99 -10.24 -6.94
N VAL A 354 3.79 -9.74 -6.76
CA VAL A 354 2.84 -9.41 -7.82
C VAL A 354 2.38 -7.97 -7.65
N ALA A 355 2.43 -7.19 -8.72
CA ALA A 355 1.83 -5.86 -8.77
C ALA A 355 1.04 -5.70 -10.07
N VAL A 356 -0.15 -5.10 -9.98
CA VAL A 356 -1.03 -4.89 -11.14
C VAL A 356 -1.82 -3.60 -10.99
N VAL A 357 -1.97 -2.90 -12.11
CA VAL A 357 -2.89 -1.77 -12.25
C VAL A 357 -3.77 -1.98 -13.49
N LEU A 358 -5.08 -1.78 -13.30
CA LEU A 358 -6.09 -1.72 -14.35
C LEU A 358 -6.63 -0.29 -14.41
N ASN A 359 -6.83 0.25 -15.59
CA ASN A 359 -7.12 1.67 -15.75
C ASN A 359 -8.60 2.04 -15.90
N ASN A 360 -9.49 1.34 -15.20
CA ASN A 360 -10.88 1.72 -15.05
C ASN A 360 -11.36 1.55 -13.60
N SER A 361 -11.43 2.64 -12.86
CA SER A 361 -11.80 2.63 -11.44
C SER A 361 -13.28 2.38 -11.15
N ARG A 362 -14.12 2.21 -12.17
CA ARG A 362 -15.52 1.81 -11.97
C ARG A 362 -15.65 0.32 -11.68
N GLY A 363 -14.66 -0.47 -12.10
CA GLY A 363 -14.56 -1.88 -11.73
C GLY A 363 -14.51 -2.08 -10.22
N SER A 364 -14.95 -3.24 -9.77
CA SER A 364 -14.85 -3.62 -8.38
C SER A 364 -13.40 -3.83 -7.95
N SER A 365 -13.03 -3.37 -6.76
CA SER A 365 -11.71 -3.66 -6.19
C SER A 365 -11.49 -5.15 -5.94
N VAL A 366 -12.57 -5.95 -5.86
CA VAL A 366 -12.50 -7.42 -5.78
C VAL A 366 -11.82 -7.99 -7.03
N VAL A 367 -12.10 -7.45 -8.22
CA VAL A 367 -11.48 -7.91 -9.48
C VAL A 367 -9.96 -7.81 -9.42
N VAL A 368 -9.42 -6.66 -9.02
CA VAL A 368 -7.96 -6.49 -8.98
C VAL A 368 -7.30 -7.26 -7.84
N ARG A 369 -8.00 -7.44 -6.71
CA ARG A 369 -7.56 -8.30 -5.61
C ARG A 369 -7.47 -9.76 -6.04
N ALA A 370 -8.57 -10.29 -6.58
CA ALA A 370 -8.65 -11.68 -7.03
C ALA A 370 -7.62 -11.95 -8.15
N LEU A 371 -7.46 -11.00 -9.08
CA LEU A 371 -6.41 -11.08 -10.10
C LEU A 371 -5.01 -11.18 -9.47
N ALA A 372 -4.66 -10.29 -8.54
CA ALA A 372 -3.33 -10.34 -7.92
C ALA A 372 -3.07 -11.66 -7.19
N TRP A 373 -4.07 -12.20 -6.49
CA TRP A 373 -3.98 -13.51 -5.84
C TRP A 373 -3.91 -14.67 -6.84
N GLN A 374 -4.63 -14.57 -7.96
CA GLN A 374 -4.56 -15.54 -9.07
C GLN A 374 -3.17 -15.58 -9.69
N LEU A 375 -2.58 -14.40 -9.98
CA LEU A 375 -1.23 -14.29 -10.50
C LEU A 375 -0.20 -14.87 -9.51
N ALA A 376 -0.36 -14.63 -8.20
CA ALA A 376 0.49 -15.22 -7.17
C ALA A 376 0.36 -16.76 -7.14
N ALA A 377 -0.86 -17.30 -7.27
CA ALA A 377 -1.07 -18.74 -7.32
C ALA A 377 -0.45 -19.41 -8.55
N ILE A 378 -0.49 -18.74 -9.71
CA ILE A 378 0.19 -19.22 -10.94
C ILE A 378 1.72 -19.15 -10.75
N ALA A 379 2.23 -18.01 -10.29
CA ALA A 379 3.65 -17.77 -10.11
C ALA A 379 4.31 -18.71 -9.08
N SER A 380 3.59 -19.05 -8.00
CA SER A 380 4.07 -19.96 -6.96
C SER A 380 4.34 -21.39 -7.43
N LYS A 381 3.85 -21.78 -8.62
CA LYS A 381 4.08 -23.11 -9.20
C LYS A 381 5.34 -23.18 -10.07
N VAL A 382 5.99 -22.05 -10.34
CA VAL A 382 7.19 -22.04 -11.18
C VAL A 382 8.33 -22.73 -10.42
N PRO A 383 8.94 -23.77 -10.99
CA PRO A 383 10.04 -24.47 -10.33
C PRO A 383 11.31 -23.60 -10.31
N GLY A 384 12.10 -23.76 -9.25
CA GLY A 384 13.45 -23.22 -9.17
C GLY A 384 14.45 -24.02 -9.99
N ALA A 385 15.71 -23.62 -9.93
CA ALA A 385 16.81 -24.26 -10.66
C ALA A 385 17.02 -25.74 -10.25
N ASP A 386 16.61 -26.12 -9.06
CA ASP A 386 16.62 -27.51 -8.53
C ASP A 386 15.39 -28.35 -8.97
N GLY A 387 14.48 -27.75 -9.74
CA GLY A 387 13.26 -28.39 -10.22
C GLY A 387 12.10 -28.40 -9.23
N ALA A 388 12.26 -27.82 -8.03
CA ALA A 388 11.18 -27.65 -7.03
C ALA A 388 10.73 -26.19 -6.94
N ALA A 389 9.44 -25.95 -6.70
CA ALA A 389 8.95 -24.63 -6.31
C ALA A 389 8.95 -24.55 -4.77
N PRO A 390 9.33 -23.41 -4.16
CA PRO A 390 9.12 -23.20 -2.75
C PRO A 390 7.64 -23.36 -2.38
N GLU A 391 7.37 -23.88 -1.19
CA GLU A 391 6.00 -23.99 -0.70
C GLU A 391 5.46 -22.58 -0.44
N ALA A 392 4.35 -22.22 -1.08
CA ALA A 392 3.65 -20.96 -0.87
C ALA A 392 2.44 -21.22 0.03
N GLY A 393 2.31 -20.43 1.09
CA GLY A 393 1.20 -20.49 2.05
C GLY A 393 -0.10 -19.88 1.50
N LEU A 394 -0.48 -20.22 0.25
CA LEU A 394 -1.68 -19.70 -0.41
C LEU A 394 -2.87 -20.64 -0.20
N PRO A 395 -3.93 -20.21 0.51
CA PRO A 395 -5.09 -21.05 0.81
C PRO A 395 -6.12 -21.12 -0.35
N TRP A 396 -5.75 -20.72 -1.55
CA TRP A 396 -6.58 -20.75 -2.77
C TRP A 396 -5.80 -21.31 -3.96
N THR A 397 -6.53 -21.61 -5.05
CA THR A 397 -5.94 -21.92 -6.36
C THR A 397 -6.27 -20.83 -7.37
N ALA A 398 -5.55 -20.79 -8.49
CA ALA A 398 -5.82 -19.80 -9.54
C ALA A 398 -7.26 -19.92 -10.09
N GLU A 399 -7.76 -21.15 -10.21
CA GLU A 399 -9.10 -21.45 -10.74
C GLU A 399 -10.20 -20.98 -9.79
N SER A 400 -9.99 -21.09 -8.46
CA SER A 400 -11.01 -20.69 -7.47
C SER A 400 -11.29 -19.19 -7.48
N LEU A 401 -10.35 -18.37 -7.96
CA LEU A 401 -10.48 -16.92 -8.02
C LEU A 401 -11.21 -16.41 -9.26
N VAL A 402 -11.38 -17.24 -10.28
CA VAL A 402 -12.15 -16.88 -11.48
C VAL A 402 -13.59 -16.53 -11.11
N ALA A 403 -14.22 -17.33 -10.25
CA ALA A 403 -15.59 -17.06 -9.82
C ALA A 403 -15.74 -15.73 -9.07
N GLU A 404 -14.74 -15.33 -8.25
CA GLU A 404 -14.73 -14.02 -7.58
C GLU A 404 -14.66 -12.86 -8.58
N ILE A 405 -13.90 -13.04 -9.67
CA ILE A 405 -13.80 -12.04 -10.74
C ILE A 405 -15.14 -11.95 -11.47
N ASP A 406 -15.79 -13.08 -11.79
CA ASP A 406 -17.09 -13.14 -12.46
C ASP A 406 -18.19 -12.45 -11.64
N ASP A 407 -18.28 -12.79 -10.35
CA ASP A 407 -19.26 -12.21 -9.44
C ASP A 407 -19.08 -10.69 -9.26
N ALA A 408 -17.87 -10.20 -9.45
CA ALA A 408 -17.50 -8.80 -9.32
C ALA A 408 -17.44 -8.05 -10.65
N ALA A 409 -17.68 -8.73 -11.80
CA ALA A 409 -17.60 -8.14 -13.11
C ALA A 409 -18.68 -7.06 -13.31
N ILE A 410 -18.27 -5.95 -13.92
CA ILE A 410 -19.19 -4.86 -14.28
C ILE A 410 -19.47 -4.78 -15.77
N CYS A 411 -18.64 -5.46 -16.55
CA CYS A 411 -18.72 -5.54 -18.00
C CYS A 411 -18.78 -7.02 -18.41
N SER A 412 -19.54 -7.34 -19.42
CA SER A 412 -19.72 -8.70 -19.98
C SER A 412 -19.31 -8.71 -21.45
#